data_97389cd7fa4a54842a4a567f9c46f385
#
_entry.id   97389cd7fa4a54842a4a567f9c46f385
#
_cell.length_a   1.000
_cell.length_b   1.000
_cell.length_c   1.000
_cell.angle_alpha   90.00
_cell.angle_beta   90.00
_cell.angle_gamma   90.00
#
_symmetry.space_group_name_H-M   'P 1'
#
loop_
_entity.id
_entity.type
_entity.pdbx_description
1 polymer ?
#
loop_
_entity_poly.entity_id
_entity_poly.type
_entity_poly.pdbx_seq_one_letter_code
_entity_poly.pdbx_strand_id
1 'polypeptide(L)'
;MALDNHRGFRVDRLAPEIQQTFEDQERAVFDPVIDAGAAGSEVKAPLEALPSGDARTDEVQVDVGASKYFPTGTDVRVGLTAERLGSDRLDTRYATRAGVSLTQALLRGRGREVNIASLRQAEIGTDISQYELRGAAEALAARTETAYWDYALALRQLRIFEESVSLARRQLEETREIVQVGRLPETELVAARAEVALRRQELINARNEMELARLDFLRLINPPGPDLWSRELDLLDAPAAPEIELDDVNAHVQVALRMRPDLNQARLAARLEELEVVKTRNGLLPRMDLFINLGMTGYADSFGRSVDRLSGEHYDVLAGLTFEYPLGNRDPKARHKRASLSLLQAREALANLSQLVALDVQSAYIELDTAQQQIHASSATRKLEEEKVRIERERFRVGRSTSFLVAQAQRDLVRSRILEIRAVVTVLEALVNLYRLEGSLLERWGIRAYGAGPDDPGFDVKKDELP
;
A
#
# COMPACT_ATOMS: atom_id res chain seq x y z
N MET A 1 -15.84 10.22 4.80
CA MET A 1 -15.40 11.50 4.22
C MET A 1 -13.90 11.54 3.90
N ALA A 2 -12.99 11.39 4.88
CA ALA A 2 -11.55 11.43 4.58
C ALA A 2 -11.14 10.37 3.56
N LEU A 3 -11.52 9.12 3.74
CA LEU A 3 -11.22 8.02 2.81
C LEU A 3 -11.77 8.22 1.39
N ASP A 4 -12.84 9.00 1.22
CA ASP A 4 -13.43 9.25 -0.10
C ASP A 4 -12.80 10.47 -0.78
N ASN A 5 -12.42 11.48 0.00
CA ASN A 5 -12.09 12.80 -0.51
C ASN A 5 -10.61 13.13 -0.46
N HIS A 6 -9.82 12.49 0.42
CA HIS A 6 -8.39 12.77 0.55
C HIS A 6 -7.64 12.43 -0.74
N ARG A 7 -7.00 13.44 -1.35
CA ARG A 7 -6.37 13.30 -2.68
C ARG A 7 -5.24 12.27 -2.70
N GLY A 8 -4.41 12.24 -1.67
CA GLY A 8 -3.33 11.24 -1.55
C GLY A 8 -3.88 9.82 -1.52
N PHE A 9 -4.91 9.57 -0.71
CA PHE A 9 -5.53 8.24 -0.63
C PHE A 9 -6.23 7.82 -1.94
N ARG A 10 -6.77 8.78 -2.70
CA ARG A 10 -7.29 8.48 -4.06
C ARG A 10 -6.21 8.05 -5.04
N VAL A 11 -4.97 8.53 -4.86
CA VAL A 11 -3.81 8.04 -5.63
C VAL A 11 -3.47 6.61 -5.19
N ASP A 12 -3.41 6.35 -3.89
CA ASP A 12 -3.09 5.03 -3.34
C ASP A 12 -4.12 3.97 -3.78
N ARG A 13 -5.39 4.34 -3.93
CA ARG A 13 -6.46 3.45 -4.42
C ARG A 13 -6.24 2.91 -5.83
N LEU A 14 -5.42 3.57 -6.65
CA LEU A 14 -5.10 3.10 -8.01
C LEU A 14 -3.99 2.03 -8.01
N ALA A 15 -3.21 1.91 -6.95
CA ALA A 15 -2.08 0.98 -6.89
C ALA A 15 -2.48 -0.50 -7.08
N PRO A 16 -3.54 -1.03 -6.45
CA PRO A 16 -3.98 -2.41 -6.69
C PRO A 16 -4.47 -2.64 -8.13
N GLU A 17 -5.17 -1.67 -8.74
CA GLU A 17 -5.64 -1.77 -10.13
C GLU A 17 -4.45 -1.78 -11.10
N ILE A 18 -3.43 -0.95 -10.85
CA ILE A 18 -2.18 -0.96 -11.62
C ILE A 18 -1.46 -2.30 -11.44
N GLN A 19 -1.38 -2.81 -10.22
CA GLN A 19 -0.72 -4.09 -9.94
C GLN A 19 -1.45 -5.26 -10.62
N GLN A 20 -2.77 -5.23 -10.71
CA GLN A 20 -3.57 -6.25 -11.40
C GLN A 20 -3.23 -6.34 -12.89
N THR A 21 -2.80 -5.25 -13.53
CA THR A 21 -2.38 -5.30 -14.94
C THR A 21 -1.14 -6.19 -15.18
N PHE A 22 -0.30 -6.39 -14.14
CA PHE A 22 0.82 -7.33 -14.25
C PHE A 22 0.36 -8.79 -14.24
N GLU A 23 -0.77 -9.11 -13.58
CA GLU A 23 -1.37 -10.44 -13.70
C GLU A 23 -1.81 -10.73 -15.13
N ASP A 24 -2.46 -9.75 -15.78
CA ASP A 24 -2.88 -9.88 -17.16
C ASP A 24 -1.67 -10.04 -18.10
N GLN A 25 -0.57 -9.33 -17.84
CA GLN A 25 0.67 -9.49 -18.59
C GLN A 25 1.25 -10.91 -18.45
N GLU A 26 1.32 -11.45 -17.24
CA GLU A 26 1.82 -12.81 -17.00
C GLU A 26 0.85 -13.88 -17.52
N ARG A 27 -0.44 -13.62 -17.51
CA ARG A 27 -1.47 -14.49 -18.09
C ARG A 27 -1.39 -14.53 -19.60
N ALA A 28 -1.06 -13.39 -20.25
CA ALA A 28 -0.95 -13.27 -21.70
C ALA A 28 0.15 -14.15 -22.31
N VAL A 29 1.10 -14.66 -21.50
CA VAL A 29 2.07 -15.66 -21.95
C VAL A 29 1.39 -16.94 -22.48
N PHE A 30 0.18 -17.22 -22.01
CA PHE A 30 -0.62 -18.38 -22.41
C PHE A 30 -1.68 -18.07 -23.49
N ASP A 31 -1.74 -16.84 -23.96
CA ASP A 31 -2.67 -16.46 -25.02
C ASP A 31 -2.21 -16.99 -26.37
N PRO A 32 -3.14 -17.30 -27.27
CA PRO A 32 -2.79 -17.64 -28.65
C PRO A 32 -2.24 -16.40 -29.39
N VAL A 33 -1.13 -16.58 -30.05
CA VAL A 33 -0.47 -15.55 -30.87
C VAL A 33 -0.64 -15.90 -32.33
N ILE A 34 -1.10 -14.96 -33.16
CA ILE A 34 -1.14 -15.07 -34.60
C ILE A 34 0.05 -14.29 -35.17
N ASP A 35 0.85 -14.94 -35.99
CA ASP A 35 1.97 -14.33 -36.67
C ASP A 35 1.81 -14.45 -38.22
N ALA A 36 2.21 -13.40 -38.91
CA ALA A 36 2.26 -13.41 -40.39
C ALA A 36 3.54 -12.71 -40.86
N GLY A 37 4.19 -13.30 -41.83
CA GLY A 37 5.41 -12.78 -42.40
C GLY A 37 5.38 -12.84 -43.93
N ALA A 38 6.14 -11.96 -44.58
CA ALA A 38 6.42 -12.03 -45.99
C ALA A 38 7.89 -11.64 -46.23
N ALA A 39 8.60 -12.46 -46.95
CA ALA A 39 10.00 -12.23 -47.29
C ALA A 39 10.24 -12.46 -48.77
N GLY A 40 11.14 -11.69 -49.36
CA GLY A 40 11.62 -11.91 -50.72
C GLY A 40 13.13 -11.90 -50.75
N SER A 41 13.73 -12.85 -51.43
CA SER A 41 15.17 -12.91 -51.63
C SER A 41 15.51 -13.07 -53.13
N GLU A 42 16.60 -12.50 -53.56
CA GLU A 42 17.19 -12.69 -54.85
C GLU A 42 18.67 -13.05 -54.65
N VAL A 43 19.06 -14.20 -55.17
CA VAL A 43 20.42 -14.70 -55.07
C VAL A 43 20.99 -14.92 -56.47
N LYS A 44 22.13 -14.30 -56.76
CA LYS A 44 22.94 -14.58 -57.98
C LYS A 44 24.21 -15.26 -57.50
N ALA A 45 24.35 -16.52 -57.87
CA ALA A 45 25.48 -17.33 -57.47
C ALA A 45 26.09 -18.10 -58.66
N PRO A 46 27.39 -18.31 -58.62
CA PRO A 46 28.03 -19.19 -59.63
C PRO A 46 27.54 -20.63 -59.45
N LEU A 47 27.26 -21.31 -60.58
CA LEU A 47 26.87 -22.71 -60.53
C LEU A 47 28.12 -23.57 -60.55
N GLU A 48 28.45 -24.25 -59.45
CA GLU A 48 29.68 -25.10 -59.35
C GLU A 48 29.79 -26.22 -60.39
N ALA A 49 28.67 -26.57 -61.01
CA ALA A 49 28.63 -27.70 -61.97
C ALA A 49 28.85 -27.33 -63.48
N LEU A 50 28.99 -26.03 -63.80
CA LEU A 50 29.16 -25.59 -65.21
C LEU A 50 30.20 -24.47 -65.37
N PRO A 51 31.15 -24.54 -66.32
CA PRO A 51 32.26 -23.60 -66.38
C PRO A 51 31.95 -22.17 -66.83
N SER A 52 30.71 -21.81 -67.05
CA SER A 52 30.35 -20.46 -67.49
C SER A 52 28.87 -20.18 -67.21
N GLY A 53 28.59 -19.44 -66.16
CA GLY A 53 27.32 -18.76 -65.94
C GLY A 53 26.83 -18.73 -64.52
N ASP A 54 26.46 -17.54 -64.08
CA ASP A 54 25.73 -17.30 -62.82
C ASP A 54 24.29 -17.80 -63.03
N ALA A 55 23.71 -18.35 -61.94
CA ALA A 55 22.27 -18.61 -61.87
C ALA A 55 21.63 -17.54 -60.93
N ARG A 56 20.53 -16.97 -61.38
CA ARG A 56 19.71 -16.10 -60.63
C ARG A 56 18.52 -16.88 -60.09
N THR A 57 18.32 -16.83 -58.80
CA THR A 57 17.19 -17.45 -58.15
C THR A 57 16.46 -16.37 -57.35
N ASP A 58 15.15 -16.22 -57.51
CA ASP A 58 14.27 -15.39 -56.75
C ASP A 58 13.32 -16.27 -55.92
N GLU A 59 13.21 -15.94 -54.65
CA GLU A 59 12.33 -16.62 -53.72
C GLU A 59 11.40 -15.59 -53.04
N VAL A 60 10.14 -15.93 -52.99
CA VAL A 60 9.14 -15.16 -52.21
C VAL A 60 8.45 -16.14 -51.29
N GLN A 61 8.52 -15.85 -50.01
CA GLN A 61 7.89 -16.64 -48.96
C GLN A 61 6.84 -15.79 -48.23
N VAL A 62 5.67 -16.37 -47.99
CA VAL A 62 4.63 -15.82 -47.12
C VAL A 62 4.27 -16.89 -46.12
N ASP A 63 4.26 -16.53 -44.89
CA ASP A 63 3.88 -17.40 -43.76
C ASP A 63 2.77 -16.78 -42.94
N VAL A 64 1.85 -17.62 -42.46
CA VAL A 64 0.81 -17.29 -41.49
C VAL A 64 0.75 -18.42 -40.46
N GLY A 65 0.80 -18.07 -39.20
CA GLY A 65 0.81 -19.06 -38.14
C GLY A 65 -0.03 -18.64 -36.94
N ALA A 66 -0.33 -19.63 -36.16
CA ALA A 66 -0.88 -19.43 -34.82
C ALA A 66 -0.12 -20.32 -33.83
N SER A 67 0.29 -19.76 -32.69
CA SER A 67 1.00 -20.51 -31.66
C SER A 67 0.35 -20.30 -30.32
N LYS A 68 0.44 -21.30 -29.44
CA LYS A 68 -0.01 -21.24 -28.05
C LYS A 68 0.92 -22.00 -27.12
N TYR A 69 1.38 -21.32 -26.08
CA TYR A 69 2.10 -21.94 -24.99
C TYR A 69 1.13 -22.37 -23.89
N PHE A 70 1.29 -23.58 -23.36
CA PHE A 70 0.45 -24.14 -22.31
C PHE A 70 1.17 -24.20 -20.96
N PRO A 71 0.46 -24.09 -19.84
CA PRO A 71 1.05 -24.21 -18.50
C PRO A 71 1.80 -25.52 -18.23
N THR A 72 1.54 -26.55 -19.00
CA THR A 72 2.25 -27.85 -18.93
C THR A 72 3.70 -27.81 -19.44
N GLY A 73 4.10 -26.71 -20.10
CA GLY A 73 5.38 -26.59 -20.80
C GLY A 73 5.32 -27.15 -22.22
N THR A 74 4.12 -27.13 -22.81
CA THR A 74 3.84 -27.52 -24.19
C THR A 74 3.71 -26.29 -25.06
N ASP A 75 4.43 -26.19 -26.13
CA ASP A 75 4.23 -25.20 -27.19
C ASP A 75 3.61 -25.88 -28.40
N VAL A 76 2.53 -25.34 -28.93
CA VAL A 76 1.83 -25.83 -30.12
C VAL A 76 1.77 -24.70 -31.12
N ARG A 77 2.25 -24.98 -32.36
CA ARG A 77 2.16 -24.05 -33.47
C ARG A 77 1.48 -24.73 -34.66
N VAL A 78 0.57 -24.01 -35.29
CA VAL A 78 -0.06 -24.39 -36.57
C VAL A 78 0.29 -23.30 -37.59
N GLY A 79 0.73 -23.65 -38.77
CA GLY A 79 1.12 -22.65 -39.77
C GLY A 79 0.89 -23.10 -41.20
N LEU A 80 0.74 -22.09 -42.04
CA LEU A 80 0.71 -22.21 -43.52
C LEU A 80 1.85 -21.36 -44.09
N THR A 81 2.71 -21.98 -44.86
CA THR A 81 3.79 -21.30 -45.58
C THR A 81 3.58 -21.45 -47.06
N ALA A 82 3.59 -20.38 -47.81
CA ALA A 82 3.56 -20.37 -49.28
C ALA A 82 4.86 -19.82 -49.80
N GLU A 83 5.50 -20.60 -50.66
CA GLU A 83 6.79 -20.28 -51.26
C GLU A 83 6.67 -20.23 -52.78
N ARG A 84 7.26 -19.23 -53.39
CA ARG A 84 7.48 -19.14 -54.83
C ARG A 84 8.99 -19.14 -55.07
N LEU A 85 9.47 -20.14 -55.82
CA LEU A 85 10.84 -20.24 -56.23
C LEU A 85 10.92 -20.01 -57.74
N GLY A 86 11.49 -18.89 -58.16
CA GLY A 86 11.78 -18.56 -59.56
C GLY A 86 13.26 -18.75 -59.87
N SER A 87 13.57 -19.19 -61.08
CA SER A 87 14.94 -19.27 -61.54
C SER A 87 14.98 -18.92 -63.04
N ASP A 88 16.07 -18.29 -63.48
CA ASP A 88 16.31 -18.03 -64.95
C ASP A 88 16.58 -19.28 -65.75
N ARG A 89 16.70 -20.45 -65.10
CA ARG A 89 17.01 -21.76 -65.74
C ARG A 89 15.97 -22.84 -65.47
N LEU A 90 15.08 -22.67 -64.52
CA LEU A 90 14.05 -23.64 -64.15
C LEU A 90 12.68 -22.99 -64.15
N ASP A 91 11.66 -23.77 -64.46
CA ASP A 91 10.28 -23.29 -64.35
C ASP A 91 9.96 -22.85 -62.94
N THR A 92 9.23 -21.74 -62.80
CA THR A 92 8.79 -21.24 -61.53
C THR A 92 7.93 -22.27 -60.79
N ARG A 93 8.29 -22.56 -59.52
CA ARG A 93 7.56 -23.50 -58.66
C ARG A 93 6.90 -22.78 -57.55
N TYR A 94 5.73 -23.24 -57.22
CA TYR A 94 4.99 -22.82 -56.02
C TYR A 94 4.87 -24.03 -55.10
N ALA A 95 5.20 -23.80 -53.80
CA ALA A 95 5.01 -24.79 -52.76
C ALA A 95 4.14 -24.16 -51.66
N THR A 96 3.10 -24.85 -51.28
CA THR A 96 2.31 -24.44 -50.09
C THR A 96 2.41 -25.57 -49.08
N ARG A 97 2.85 -25.23 -47.86
CA ARG A 97 3.01 -26.16 -46.75
C ARG A 97 2.05 -25.80 -45.61
N ALA A 98 1.22 -26.75 -45.21
CA ALA A 98 0.48 -26.70 -43.96
C ALA A 98 1.17 -27.59 -42.93
N GLY A 99 1.41 -27.07 -41.73
CA GLY A 99 2.14 -27.79 -40.70
C GLY A 99 1.64 -27.56 -39.29
N VAL A 100 1.87 -28.57 -38.45
CA VAL A 100 1.67 -28.50 -37.01
C VAL A 100 2.96 -28.87 -36.33
N SER A 101 3.44 -28.04 -35.42
CA SER A 101 4.58 -28.36 -34.57
C SER A 101 4.16 -28.38 -33.10
N LEU A 102 4.65 -29.36 -32.39
CA LEU A 102 4.47 -29.52 -30.94
C LEU A 102 5.84 -29.65 -30.31
N THR A 103 6.10 -28.84 -29.30
CA THR A 103 7.29 -28.95 -28.46
C THR A 103 6.87 -29.14 -27.02
N GLN A 104 7.35 -30.19 -26.35
CA GLN A 104 7.06 -30.52 -24.98
C GLN A 104 8.34 -30.53 -24.15
N ALA A 105 8.40 -29.65 -23.16
CA ALA A 105 9.45 -29.69 -22.15
C ALA A 105 9.34 -30.96 -21.31
N LEU A 106 10.42 -31.76 -21.21
CA LEU A 106 10.45 -33.02 -20.46
C LEU A 106 11.12 -32.89 -19.09
N LEU A 107 12.05 -31.96 -18.94
CA LEU A 107 12.79 -31.69 -17.70
C LEU A 107 12.61 -30.22 -17.26
N ARG A 108 13.52 -29.33 -17.64
CA ARG A 108 13.43 -27.91 -17.34
C ARG A 108 12.24 -27.28 -18.08
N GLY A 109 11.36 -26.58 -17.36
CA GLY A 109 10.12 -26.01 -17.92
C GLY A 109 8.95 -26.99 -17.94
N ARG A 110 9.12 -28.22 -17.44
CA ARG A 110 8.01 -29.17 -17.34
C ARG A 110 7.15 -28.90 -16.10
N GLY A 111 5.84 -28.90 -16.30
CA GLY A 111 4.85 -28.88 -15.22
C GLY A 111 4.25 -27.51 -14.94
N ARG A 112 3.01 -27.52 -14.49
CA ARG A 112 2.19 -26.33 -14.26
C ARG A 112 2.81 -25.42 -13.20
N GLU A 113 3.29 -25.98 -12.08
CA GLU A 113 3.79 -25.20 -10.95
C GLU A 113 4.90 -24.22 -11.32
N VAL A 114 5.81 -24.65 -12.21
CA VAL A 114 6.93 -23.81 -12.66
C VAL A 114 6.46 -22.75 -13.65
N ASN A 115 5.61 -23.14 -14.61
CA ASN A 115 5.22 -22.26 -15.70
C ASN A 115 4.21 -21.19 -15.29
N ILE A 116 3.37 -21.44 -14.28
CA ILE A 116 2.46 -20.43 -13.71
C ILE A 116 3.06 -19.71 -12.50
N ALA A 117 4.31 -19.99 -12.12
CA ALA A 117 4.90 -19.38 -10.93
C ALA A 117 4.98 -17.84 -11.03
N SER A 118 5.31 -17.30 -12.21
CA SER A 118 5.34 -15.85 -12.45
C SER A 118 3.93 -15.23 -12.35
N LEU A 119 2.92 -15.90 -12.89
CA LEU A 119 1.52 -15.47 -12.73
C LEU A 119 1.11 -15.45 -11.25
N ARG A 120 1.43 -16.51 -10.48
CA ARG A 120 1.17 -16.54 -9.04
C ARG A 120 1.94 -15.47 -8.28
N GLN A 121 3.16 -15.14 -8.72
CA GLN A 121 3.90 -14.02 -8.12
C GLN A 121 3.21 -12.68 -8.40
N ALA A 122 2.65 -12.47 -9.59
CA ALA A 122 1.88 -11.29 -9.91
C ALA A 122 0.57 -11.20 -9.07
N GLU A 123 -0.17 -12.31 -8.93
CA GLU A 123 -1.36 -12.40 -8.07
C GLU A 123 -1.04 -12.04 -6.61
N ILE A 124 0.03 -12.59 -6.04
CA ILE A 124 0.51 -12.22 -4.69
C ILE A 124 0.91 -10.74 -4.64
N GLY A 125 1.49 -10.20 -5.72
CA GLY A 125 1.80 -8.77 -5.82
C GLY A 125 0.57 -7.88 -5.70
N THR A 126 -0.56 -8.28 -6.30
CA THR A 126 -1.86 -7.61 -6.17
C THR A 126 -2.37 -7.66 -4.72
N ASP A 127 -2.28 -8.82 -4.08
CA ASP A 127 -2.67 -8.98 -2.67
C ASP A 127 -1.82 -8.10 -1.74
N ILE A 128 -0.51 -8.02 -1.97
CA ILE A 128 0.39 -7.11 -1.24
C ILE A 128 -0.08 -5.68 -1.40
N SER A 129 -0.39 -5.24 -2.62
CA SER A 129 -0.86 -3.88 -2.90
C SER A 129 -2.20 -3.57 -2.23
N GLN A 130 -3.09 -4.55 -2.07
CA GLN A 130 -4.33 -4.39 -1.32
C GLN A 130 -4.09 -4.22 0.18
N TYR A 131 -3.14 -4.94 0.78
CA TYR A 131 -2.74 -4.72 2.16
C TYR A 131 -2.03 -3.37 2.36
N GLU A 132 -1.25 -2.90 1.37
CA GLU A 132 -0.68 -1.55 1.39
C GLU A 132 -1.77 -0.49 1.41
N LEU A 133 -2.78 -0.63 0.56
CA LEU A 133 -3.94 0.26 0.54
C LEU A 133 -4.70 0.24 1.87
N ARG A 134 -4.88 -0.94 2.48
CA ARG A 134 -5.47 -1.07 3.82
C ARG A 134 -4.65 -0.32 4.86
N GLY A 135 -3.33 -0.51 4.88
CA GLY A 135 -2.43 0.21 5.79
C GLY A 135 -2.49 1.73 5.62
N ALA A 136 -2.58 2.20 4.37
CA ALA A 136 -2.77 3.62 4.06
C ALA A 136 -4.13 4.14 4.56
N ALA A 137 -5.19 3.35 4.42
CA ALA A 137 -6.52 3.68 4.93
C ALA A 137 -6.54 3.80 6.46
N GLU A 138 -5.95 2.83 7.18
CA GLU A 138 -5.82 2.86 8.63
C GLU A 138 -5.00 4.07 9.12
N ALA A 139 -3.88 4.35 8.44
CA ALA A 139 -3.06 5.51 8.75
C ALA A 139 -3.80 6.83 8.51
N LEU A 140 -4.60 6.94 7.43
CA LEU A 140 -5.40 8.11 7.16
C LEU A 140 -6.53 8.26 8.18
N ALA A 141 -7.23 7.17 8.54
CA ALA A 141 -8.28 7.18 9.55
C ALA A 141 -7.73 7.64 10.91
N ALA A 142 -6.61 7.05 11.35
CA ALA A 142 -5.96 7.44 12.59
C ALA A 142 -5.55 8.92 12.60
N ARG A 143 -4.88 9.40 11.54
CA ARG A 143 -4.50 10.82 11.43
C ARG A 143 -5.70 11.76 11.43
N THR A 144 -6.79 11.35 10.78
CA THR A 144 -8.01 12.17 10.73
C THR A 144 -8.65 12.27 12.10
N GLU A 145 -8.69 11.18 12.84
CA GLU A 145 -9.25 11.15 14.19
C GLU A 145 -8.37 11.92 15.18
N THR A 146 -7.05 11.74 15.12
CA THR A 146 -6.11 12.55 15.93
C THR A 146 -6.28 14.04 15.63
N ALA A 147 -6.31 14.46 14.37
CA ALA A 147 -6.51 15.86 13.99
C ALA A 147 -7.88 16.42 14.43
N TYR A 148 -8.91 15.57 14.50
CA TYR A 148 -10.20 15.94 15.07
C TYR A 148 -10.07 16.29 16.57
N TRP A 149 -9.39 15.44 17.34
CA TRP A 149 -9.19 15.65 18.76
C TRP A 149 -8.24 16.81 19.06
N ASP A 150 -7.20 17.01 18.25
CA ASP A 150 -6.33 18.18 18.32
C ASP A 150 -7.10 19.49 18.11
N TYR A 151 -7.98 19.52 17.11
CA TYR A 151 -8.84 20.69 16.86
C TYR A 151 -9.82 20.90 18.01
N ALA A 152 -10.42 19.84 18.55
CA ALA A 152 -11.30 19.91 19.71
C ALA A 152 -10.58 20.44 20.96
N LEU A 153 -9.33 20.01 21.18
CA LEU A 153 -8.47 20.51 22.26
C LEU A 153 -8.20 22.01 22.08
N ALA A 154 -7.79 22.43 20.88
CA ALA A 154 -7.47 23.83 20.58
C ALA A 154 -8.69 24.74 20.77
N LEU A 155 -9.89 24.31 20.36
CA LEU A 155 -11.14 25.03 20.63
C LEU A 155 -11.44 25.17 22.15
N ARG A 156 -11.19 24.14 22.92
CA ARG A 156 -11.36 24.18 24.37
C ARG A 156 -10.33 25.10 25.04
N GLN A 157 -9.09 25.05 24.61
CA GLN A 157 -8.05 25.95 25.09
C GLN A 157 -8.37 27.41 24.77
N LEU A 158 -8.82 27.71 23.56
CA LEU A 158 -9.26 29.05 23.15
C LEU A 158 -10.31 29.60 24.12
N ARG A 159 -11.36 28.84 24.46
CA ARG A 159 -12.41 29.24 25.41
C ARG A 159 -11.86 29.52 26.81
N ILE A 160 -10.93 28.66 27.28
CA ILE A 160 -10.28 28.87 28.59
C ILE A 160 -9.49 30.19 28.60
N PHE A 161 -8.75 30.51 27.53
CA PHE A 161 -8.02 31.78 27.47
C PHE A 161 -8.94 33.00 27.29
N GLU A 162 -10.07 32.92 26.61
CA GLU A 162 -11.09 33.96 26.55
C GLU A 162 -11.67 34.24 27.92
N GLU A 163 -12.03 33.19 28.67
CA GLU A 163 -12.48 33.31 30.07
C GLU A 163 -11.40 33.94 30.93
N SER A 164 -10.13 33.54 30.76
CA SER A 164 -8.98 34.06 31.51
C SER A 164 -8.75 35.55 31.27
N VAL A 165 -8.85 36.03 30.02
CA VAL A 165 -8.77 37.45 29.69
C VAL A 165 -9.91 38.22 30.33
N SER A 166 -11.14 37.70 30.28
CA SER A 166 -12.32 38.30 30.92
C SER A 166 -12.15 38.44 32.43
N LEU A 167 -11.61 37.37 33.04
CA LEU A 167 -11.34 37.37 34.50
C LEU A 167 -10.24 38.36 34.87
N ALA A 168 -9.12 38.42 34.13
CA ALA A 168 -8.04 39.37 34.37
C ALA A 168 -8.51 40.84 34.24
N ARG A 169 -9.41 41.12 33.30
CA ARG A 169 -10.02 42.46 33.12
C ARG A 169 -10.87 42.82 34.32
N ARG A 170 -11.70 41.90 34.82
CA ARG A 170 -12.52 42.15 36.05
C ARG A 170 -11.62 42.41 37.27
N GLN A 171 -10.56 41.62 37.42
CA GLN A 171 -9.59 41.81 38.50
C GLN A 171 -8.88 43.18 38.43
N LEU A 172 -8.56 43.65 37.20
CA LEU A 172 -7.99 44.98 36.99
C LEU A 172 -8.96 46.10 37.45
N GLU A 173 -10.25 45.99 37.13
CA GLU A 173 -11.25 47.00 37.56
C GLU A 173 -11.45 46.96 39.05
N GLU A 174 -11.57 45.78 39.69
CA GLU A 174 -11.61 45.64 41.15
C GLU A 174 -10.38 46.27 41.83
N THR A 175 -9.17 46.01 41.30
CA THR A 175 -7.94 46.60 41.82
C THR A 175 -7.93 48.13 41.66
N ARG A 176 -8.43 48.66 40.54
CA ARG A 176 -8.54 50.09 40.29
C ARG A 176 -9.43 50.77 41.31
N GLU A 177 -10.62 50.21 41.60
CA GLU A 177 -11.52 50.72 42.61
C GLU A 177 -10.90 50.76 44.03
N ILE A 178 -10.17 49.69 44.40
CA ILE A 178 -9.53 49.59 45.71
C ILE A 178 -8.36 50.59 45.83
N VAL A 179 -7.61 50.85 44.76
CA VAL A 179 -6.53 51.88 44.68
C VAL A 179 -7.13 53.27 44.80
N GLN A 180 -8.24 53.55 44.10
CA GLN A 180 -8.92 54.86 44.15
C GLN A 180 -9.41 55.25 45.52
N VAL A 181 -9.83 54.28 46.32
CA VAL A 181 -10.24 54.53 47.72
C VAL A 181 -9.06 54.49 48.71
N GLY A 182 -7.81 54.42 48.20
CA GLY A 182 -6.59 54.50 49.00
C GLY A 182 -6.24 53.25 49.82
N ARG A 183 -6.88 52.09 49.53
CA ARG A 183 -6.67 50.82 50.28
C ARG A 183 -5.52 49.96 49.70
N LEU A 184 -5.08 50.22 48.47
CA LEU A 184 -3.96 49.55 47.80
C LEU A 184 -3.03 50.61 47.19
N PRO A 185 -1.71 50.33 47.06
CA PRO A 185 -0.77 51.20 46.37
C PRO A 185 -0.95 51.12 44.84
N GLU A 186 -0.58 52.18 44.12
CA GLU A 186 -0.67 52.25 42.64
C GLU A 186 0.19 51.16 41.92
N THR A 187 1.21 50.62 42.57
CA THR A 187 2.03 49.51 42.05
C THR A 187 1.20 48.26 41.75
N GLU A 188 0.14 47.99 42.52
CA GLU A 188 -0.77 46.87 42.29
C GLU A 188 -1.57 47.05 40.98
N LEU A 189 -1.85 48.29 40.56
CA LEU A 189 -2.51 48.57 39.30
C LEU A 189 -1.59 48.24 38.10
N VAL A 190 -0.28 48.47 38.21
CA VAL A 190 0.70 48.12 37.17
C VAL A 190 0.76 46.61 37.05
N ALA A 191 0.81 45.86 38.15
CA ALA A 191 0.82 44.41 38.15
C ALA A 191 -0.45 43.81 37.49
N ALA A 192 -1.65 44.36 37.82
CA ALA A 192 -2.90 43.92 37.20
C ALA A 192 -2.98 44.23 35.68
N ARG A 193 -2.42 45.37 35.22
CA ARG A 193 -2.32 45.69 33.79
C ARG A 193 -1.38 44.73 33.05
N ALA A 194 -0.24 44.39 33.64
CA ALA A 194 0.70 43.43 33.08
C ALA A 194 0.05 42.06 32.94
N GLU A 195 -0.74 41.61 33.88
CA GLU A 195 -1.49 40.33 33.81
C GLU A 195 -2.51 40.33 32.64
N VAL A 196 -3.25 41.40 32.43
CA VAL A 196 -4.18 41.53 31.30
C VAL A 196 -3.44 41.46 29.99
N ALA A 197 -2.25 42.10 29.88
CA ALA A 197 -1.43 42.06 28.68
C ALA A 197 -0.92 40.63 28.40
N LEU A 198 -0.45 39.91 29.41
CA LEU A 198 0.00 38.51 29.30
C LEU A 198 -1.15 37.61 28.82
N ARG A 199 -2.36 37.70 29.44
CA ARG A 199 -3.51 36.92 29.02
C ARG A 199 -3.97 37.19 27.58
N ARG A 200 -3.85 38.41 27.13
CA ARG A 200 -4.12 38.74 25.71
C ARG A 200 -3.12 38.10 24.79
N GLN A 201 -1.83 38.05 25.12
CA GLN A 201 -0.82 37.36 24.36
C GLN A 201 -1.11 35.86 24.26
N GLU A 202 -1.45 35.22 25.38
CA GLU A 202 -1.82 33.79 25.41
C GLU A 202 -3.07 33.51 24.53
N LEU A 203 -4.06 34.40 24.55
CA LEU A 203 -5.25 34.29 23.69
C LEU A 203 -4.91 34.40 22.20
N ILE A 204 -3.97 35.28 21.82
CA ILE A 204 -3.52 35.40 20.43
C ILE A 204 -2.87 34.09 19.99
N ASN A 205 -2.01 33.49 20.82
CA ASN A 205 -1.37 32.20 20.52
C ASN A 205 -2.41 31.08 20.40
N ALA A 206 -3.36 30.98 21.31
CA ALA A 206 -4.42 29.97 21.27
C ALA A 206 -5.32 30.09 20.01
N ARG A 207 -5.59 31.31 19.53
CA ARG A 207 -6.29 31.51 18.26
C ARG A 207 -5.49 30.99 17.08
N ASN A 208 -4.19 31.26 17.05
CA ASN A 208 -3.34 30.75 16.00
C ASN A 208 -3.28 29.21 16.02
N GLU A 209 -3.12 28.59 17.18
CA GLU A 209 -3.10 27.13 17.32
C GLU A 209 -4.42 26.50 16.84
N MET A 210 -5.56 27.10 17.22
CA MET A 210 -6.88 26.63 16.78
C MET A 210 -7.03 26.72 15.25
N GLU A 211 -6.61 27.85 14.64
CA GLU A 211 -6.68 27.99 13.17
C GLU A 211 -5.78 27.00 12.43
N LEU A 212 -4.56 26.72 12.94
CA LEU A 212 -3.67 25.73 12.35
C LEU A 212 -4.26 24.33 12.46
N ALA A 213 -4.81 23.94 13.62
CA ALA A 213 -5.48 22.65 13.82
C ALA A 213 -6.70 22.51 12.89
N ARG A 214 -7.50 23.59 12.72
CA ARG A 214 -8.62 23.61 11.78
C ARG A 214 -8.18 23.34 10.34
N LEU A 215 -7.11 24.01 9.91
CA LEU A 215 -6.59 23.84 8.54
C LEU A 215 -6.04 22.42 8.31
N ASP A 216 -5.35 21.83 9.29
CA ASP A 216 -4.85 20.47 9.16
C ASP A 216 -5.99 19.45 9.09
N PHE A 217 -7.00 19.59 9.93
CA PHE A 217 -8.18 18.73 9.88
C PHE A 217 -8.94 18.89 8.55
N LEU A 218 -9.16 20.12 8.06
CA LEU A 218 -9.76 20.37 6.75
C LEU A 218 -8.98 19.72 5.60
N ARG A 219 -7.65 19.77 5.66
CA ARG A 219 -6.78 19.12 4.67
C ARG A 219 -6.99 17.60 4.61
N LEU A 220 -7.18 16.96 5.78
CA LEU A 220 -7.38 15.51 5.87
C LEU A 220 -8.76 15.09 5.38
N ILE A 221 -9.82 15.79 5.79
CA ILE A 221 -11.18 15.43 5.36
C ILE A 221 -11.49 15.88 3.93
N ASN A 222 -10.80 16.92 3.44
CA ASN A 222 -10.91 17.49 2.10
C ASN A 222 -12.36 17.51 1.57
N PRO A 223 -13.29 18.20 2.23
CA PRO A 223 -14.70 18.18 1.85
C PRO A 223 -14.89 18.77 0.45
N PRO A 224 -15.82 18.23 -0.37
CA PRO A 224 -16.03 18.71 -1.74
C PRO A 224 -16.57 20.14 -1.78
N GLY A 225 -16.19 20.90 -2.81
CA GLY A 225 -16.69 22.25 -3.10
C GLY A 225 -15.58 23.33 -3.15
N PRO A 226 -15.94 24.56 -3.56
CA PRO A 226 -15.01 25.69 -3.54
C PRO A 226 -14.71 26.11 -2.09
N ASP A 227 -13.64 26.87 -1.91
CA ASP A 227 -13.27 27.52 -0.64
C ASP A 227 -13.05 26.57 0.54
N LEU A 228 -12.27 25.51 0.31
CA LEU A 228 -11.90 24.52 1.34
C LEU A 228 -11.43 25.18 2.65
N TRP A 229 -10.59 26.22 2.55
CA TRP A 229 -9.88 26.80 3.69
C TRP A 229 -10.71 27.79 4.51
N SER A 230 -11.81 28.32 3.97
CA SER A 230 -12.70 29.28 4.64
C SER A 230 -13.87 28.59 5.40
N ARG A 231 -13.96 27.26 5.35
CA ARG A 231 -15.07 26.55 5.98
C ARG A 231 -14.96 26.55 7.50
N GLU A 232 -16.06 26.91 8.13
CA GLU A 232 -16.25 26.70 9.56
C GLU A 232 -16.59 25.23 9.82
N LEU A 233 -16.12 24.72 10.95
CA LEU A 233 -16.33 23.33 11.40
C LEU A 233 -17.02 23.34 12.74
N ASP A 234 -18.20 22.72 12.80
CA ASP A 234 -18.87 22.42 14.06
C ASP A 234 -18.55 20.96 14.46
N LEU A 235 -17.94 20.82 15.64
CA LEU A 235 -17.65 19.50 16.20
C LEU A 235 -18.91 18.95 16.86
N LEU A 236 -19.28 17.73 16.53
CA LEU A 236 -20.43 17.05 17.12
C LEU A 236 -20.14 16.57 18.53
N ASP A 237 -18.91 16.08 18.76
CA ASP A 237 -18.50 15.50 20.03
C ASP A 237 -17.50 16.40 20.76
N ALA A 238 -17.71 16.56 22.05
CA ALA A 238 -16.72 17.19 22.93
C ALA A 238 -15.77 16.11 23.50
N PRO A 239 -14.47 16.45 23.72
CA PRO A 239 -13.57 15.53 24.36
C PRO A 239 -14.13 15.14 25.75
N ALA A 240 -14.47 13.87 25.91
CA ALA A 240 -14.93 13.29 27.17
C ALA A 240 -14.08 12.05 27.48
N ALA A 241 -13.82 11.81 28.77
CA ALA A 241 -13.12 10.60 29.16
C ALA A 241 -13.97 9.38 28.80
N PRO A 242 -13.50 8.50 27.90
CA PRO A 242 -14.24 7.31 27.58
C PRO A 242 -14.18 6.32 28.74
N GLU A 243 -15.29 5.64 29.02
CA GLU A 243 -15.28 4.47 29.90
C GLU A 243 -14.79 3.27 29.09
N ILE A 244 -13.51 2.92 29.25
CA ILE A 244 -12.88 1.82 28.52
C ILE A 244 -12.51 0.73 29.52
N GLU A 245 -13.07 -0.45 29.34
CA GLU A 245 -12.53 -1.68 29.91
C GLU A 245 -11.53 -2.25 28.91
N LEU A 246 -10.24 -2.26 29.28
CA LEU A 246 -9.20 -2.83 28.46
C LEU A 246 -9.19 -4.35 28.62
N ASP A 247 -9.23 -5.07 27.50
CA ASP A 247 -8.95 -6.49 27.45
C ASP A 247 -7.49 -6.79 27.86
N ASP A 248 -7.17 -8.06 28.06
CA ASP A 248 -5.78 -8.46 28.32
C ASP A 248 -4.87 -8.11 27.14
N VAL A 249 -3.69 -7.58 27.46
CA VAL A 249 -2.68 -7.16 26.45
C VAL A 249 -2.37 -8.26 25.42
N ASN A 250 -2.38 -9.53 25.87
CA ASN A 250 -2.14 -10.65 24.94
C ASN A 250 -3.25 -10.82 23.90
N ALA A 251 -4.51 -10.47 24.24
CA ALA A 251 -5.61 -10.49 23.27
C ALA A 251 -5.36 -9.47 22.16
N HIS A 252 -4.95 -8.25 22.50
CA HIS A 252 -4.57 -7.20 21.55
C HIS A 252 -3.39 -7.62 20.66
N VAL A 253 -2.36 -8.26 21.24
CA VAL A 253 -1.23 -8.82 20.47
C VAL A 253 -1.69 -9.88 19.47
N GLN A 254 -2.59 -10.79 19.85
CA GLN A 254 -3.10 -11.83 18.94
C GLN A 254 -3.92 -11.21 17.78
N VAL A 255 -4.70 -10.17 18.04
CA VAL A 255 -5.40 -9.42 16.99
C VAL A 255 -4.39 -8.80 16.03
N ALA A 256 -3.36 -8.11 16.54
CA ALA A 256 -2.32 -7.49 15.72
C ALA A 256 -1.58 -8.50 14.84
N LEU A 257 -1.16 -9.62 15.42
CA LEU A 257 -0.47 -10.69 14.67
C LEU A 257 -1.32 -11.27 13.53
N ARG A 258 -2.64 -11.15 13.59
CA ARG A 258 -3.56 -11.61 12.54
C ARG A 258 -3.90 -10.52 11.54
N MET A 259 -4.23 -9.31 12.01
CA MET A 259 -4.89 -8.29 11.19
C MET A 259 -3.94 -7.24 10.62
N ARG A 260 -2.79 -7.04 11.23
CA ARG A 260 -1.87 -5.96 10.86
C ARG A 260 -1.41 -6.06 9.40
N PRO A 261 -1.63 -5.02 8.58
CA PRO A 261 -1.38 -5.06 7.13
C PRO A 261 0.09 -5.35 6.78
N ASP A 262 1.05 -4.71 7.45
CA ASP A 262 2.48 -4.87 7.19
C ASP A 262 2.98 -6.30 7.46
N LEU A 263 2.43 -6.97 8.48
CA LEU A 263 2.75 -8.35 8.79
C LEU A 263 2.21 -9.31 7.70
N ASN A 264 1.01 -9.03 7.19
CA ASN A 264 0.42 -9.82 6.11
C ASN A 264 1.17 -9.62 4.80
N GLN A 265 1.62 -8.40 4.49
CA GLN A 265 2.53 -8.12 3.37
C GLN A 265 3.83 -8.94 3.50
N ALA A 266 4.46 -8.96 4.68
CA ALA A 266 5.68 -9.73 4.91
C ALA A 266 5.48 -11.24 4.74
N ARG A 267 4.30 -11.78 5.13
CA ARG A 267 3.93 -13.19 4.87
C ARG A 267 3.82 -13.48 3.38
N LEU A 268 3.18 -12.59 2.64
CA LEU A 268 3.04 -12.70 1.18
C LEU A 268 4.39 -12.55 0.48
N ALA A 269 5.26 -11.64 0.94
CA ALA A 269 6.62 -11.49 0.43
C ALA A 269 7.44 -12.79 0.63
N ALA A 270 7.31 -13.47 1.77
CA ALA A 270 7.95 -14.77 1.96
C ALA A 270 7.42 -15.84 0.99
N ARG A 271 6.12 -15.82 0.65
CA ARG A 271 5.54 -16.71 -0.38
C ARG A 271 6.05 -16.40 -1.78
N LEU A 272 6.30 -15.13 -2.13
CA LEU A 272 6.96 -14.76 -3.40
C LEU A 272 8.33 -15.42 -3.52
N GLU A 273 9.12 -15.37 -2.45
CA GLU A 273 10.44 -16.00 -2.43
C GLU A 273 10.35 -17.54 -2.50
N GLU A 274 9.31 -18.16 -1.94
CA GLU A 274 9.06 -19.62 -2.09
C GLU A 274 8.81 -19.98 -3.57
N LEU A 275 8.03 -19.20 -4.31
CA LEU A 275 7.81 -19.41 -5.73
C LEU A 275 9.10 -19.22 -6.54
N GLU A 276 9.94 -18.25 -6.16
CA GLU A 276 11.24 -18.03 -6.82
C GLU A 276 12.20 -19.21 -6.58
N VAL A 277 12.16 -19.83 -5.42
CA VAL A 277 12.90 -21.08 -5.14
C VAL A 277 12.39 -22.21 -6.04
N VAL A 278 11.08 -22.35 -6.26
CA VAL A 278 10.50 -23.35 -7.18
C VAL A 278 11.01 -23.15 -8.60
N LYS A 279 10.96 -21.91 -9.14
CA LYS A 279 11.45 -21.55 -10.48
C LYS A 279 12.92 -21.85 -10.63
N THR A 280 13.74 -21.39 -9.68
CA THR A 280 15.20 -21.54 -9.76
C THR A 280 15.66 -22.98 -9.55
N ARG A 281 14.95 -23.76 -8.73
CA ARG A 281 15.20 -25.19 -8.56
C ARG A 281 14.96 -25.96 -9.86
N ASN A 282 13.89 -25.66 -10.58
CA ASN A 282 13.62 -26.22 -11.88
C ASN A 282 14.70 -25.79 -12.90
N GLY A 283 15.21 -24.56 -12.79
CA GLY A 283 16.31 -24.05 -13.61
C GLY A 283 17.63 -24.82 -13.48
N LEU A 284 17.83 -25.61 -12.41
CA LEU A 284 19.00 -26.48 -12.25
C LEU A 284 18.98 -27.70 -13.19
N LEU A 285 17.79 -28.08 -13.67
CA LEU A 285 17.61 -29.25 -14.53
C LEU A 285 18.18 -29.00 -15.93
N PRO A 286 18.64 -30.05 -16.63
CA PRO A 286 18.93 -29.99 -18.06
C PRO A 286 17.69 -29.57 -18.85
N ARG A 287 17.88 -28.86 -19.96
CA ARG A 287 16.82 -28.71 -20.94
C ARG A 287 16.72 -29.96 -21.77
N MET A 288 15.53 -30.53 -21.84
CA MET A 288 15.23 -31.68 -22.67
C MET A 288 13.83 -31.52 -23.22
N ASP A 289 13.73 -31.33 -24.53
CA ASP A 289 12.49 -31.08 -25.24
C ASP A 289 12.22 -32.20 -26.23
N LEU A 290 11.01 -32.75 -26.23
CA LEU A 290 10.45 -33.56 -27.32
C LEU A 290 9.81 -32.61 -28.31
N PHE A 291 10.19 -32.71 -29.57
CA PHE A 291 9.51 -32.00 -30.65
C PHE A 291 8.93 -32.96 -31.68
N ILE A 292 7.77 -32.63 -32.20
CA ILE A 292 7.06 -33.34 -33.25
C ILE A 292 6.60 -32.28 -34.26
N ASN A 293 7.05 -32.41 -35.52
CA ASN A 293 6.61 -31.58 -36.62
C ASN A 293 5.92 -32.46 -37.65
N LEU A 294 4.73 -32.09 -38.02
CA LEU A 294 3.92 -32.74 -39.03
C LEU A 294 3.63 -31.71 -40.11
N GLY A 295 3.80 -32.07 -41.35
CA GLY A 295 3.52 -31.17 -42.48
C GLY A 295 3.02 -31.92 -43.70
N MET A 296 2.28 -31.21 -44.51
CA MET A 296 1.91 -31.63 -45.86
C MET A 296 2.20 -30.49 -46.83
N THR A 297 2.75 -30.80 -48.00
CA THR A 297 3.18 -29.81 -48.98
C THR A 297 2.57 -30.10 -50.32
N GLY A 298 1.89 -29.10 -50.89
CA GLY A 298 1.40 -29.15 -52.27
C GLY A 298 2.35 -28.41 -53.22
N TYR A 299 2.76 -29.04 -54.29
CA TYR A 299 3.64 -28.47 -55.32
C TYR A 299 2.88 -28.23 -56.61
N ALA A 300 3.03 -27.06 -57.23
CA ALA A 300 2.40 -26.72 -58.51
C ALA A 300 3.14 -25.60 -59.25
N ASP A 301 2.64 -25.24 -60.43
CA ASP A 301 3.07 -24.12 -61.27
C ASP A 301 2.32 -22.82 -61.00
N SER A 302 1.37 -22.83 -60.02
CA SER A 302 0.66 -21.66 -59.51
C SER A 302 0.24 -21.85 -58.07
N PHE A 303 0.09 -20.73 -57.35
CA PHE A 303 -0.27 -20.74 -55.94
C PHE A 303 -1.61 -21.46 -55.65
N GLY A 304 -2.68 -21.15 -56.41
CA GLY A 304 -3.99 -21.78 -56.19
C GLY A 304 -3.93 -23.31 -56.34
N ARG A 305 -3.22 -23.82 -57.37
CA ARG A 305 -3.02 -25.25 -57.56
C ARG A 305 -2.12 -25.89 -56.49
N SER A 306 -1.17 -25.16 -55.91
CA SER A 306 -0.36 -25.70 -54.82
C SER A 306 -1.18 -25.87 -53.53
N VAL A 307 -2.15 -24.99 -53.30
CA VAL A 307 -3.12 -25.15 -52.19
C VAL A 307 -4.05 -26.35 -52.47
N ASP A 308 -4.61 -26.49 -53.67
CA ASP A 308 -5.50 -27.61 -54.02
C ASP A 308 -4.80 -28.98 -53.90
N ARG A 309 -3.46 -29.01 -54.04
CA ARG A 309 -2.63 -30.21 -53.90
C ARG A 309 -2.17 -30.51 -52.48
N LEU A 310 -2.67 -29.83 -51.47
CA LEU A 310 -2.50 -30.21 -50.06
C LEU A 310 -3.33 -31.48 -49.72
N SER A 311 -3.15 -32.53 -50.48
CA SER A 311 -3.90 -33.80 -50.43
C SER A 311 -3.28 -34.86 -49.53
N GLY A 312 -2.11 -34.58 -48.94
CA GLY A 312 -1.38 -35.55 -48.12
C GLY A 312 -0.52 -36.53 -48.87
N GLU A 313 -0.43 -36.45 -50.21
CA GLU A 313 0.51 -37.26 -51.01
C GLU A 313 1.97 -36.94 -50.66
N HIS A 314 2.27 -35.67 -50.36
CA HIS A 314 3.59 -35.21 -49.93
C HIS A 314 3.50 -34.75 -48.48
N TYR A 315 3.91 -35.58 -47.58
CA TYR A 315 3.92 -35.28 -46.14
C TYR A 315 5.33 -35.42 -45.56
N ASP A 316 5.60 -34.71 -44.49
CA ASP A 316 6.78 -34.86 -43.66
C ASP A 316 6.39 -35.07 -42.21
N VAL A 317 7.12 -35.95 -41.54
CA VAL A 317 7.02 -36.20 -40.10
C VAL A 317 8.43 -36.18 -39.57
N LEU A 318 8.67 -35.27 -38.64
CA LEU A 318 9.93 -35.15 -37.92
C LEU A 318 9.64 -35.18 -36.41
N ALA A 319 10.21 -36.17 -35.74
CA ALA A 319 10.15 -36.25 -34.27
C ALA A 319 11.58 -36.43 -33.75
N GLY A 320 11.86 -35.77 -32.64
CA GLY A 320 13.19 -35.83 -32.05
C GLY A 320 13.24 -35.31 -30.63
N LEU A 321 14.42 -35.44 -30.04
CA LEU A 321 14.74 -34.92 -28.71
C LEU A 321 15.88 -33.95 -28.80
N THR A 322 15.72 -32.80 -28.18
CA THR A 322 16.81 -31.84 -27.96
C THR A 322 17.26 -31.92 -26.52
N PHE A 323 18.58 -32.04 -26.30
CA PHE A 323 19.16 -32.04 -24.94
C PHE A 323 20.26 -31.00 -24.86
N GLU A 324 20.18 -30.16 -23.81
CA GLU A 324 21.17 -29.13 -23.50
C GLU A 324 21.48 -29.12 -22.03
N TYR A 325 22.74 -29.19 -21.67
CA TYR A 325 23.20 -29.05 -20.30
C TYR A 325 24.54 -28.33 -20.21
N PRO A 326 24.63 -27.15 -19.59
CA PRO A 326 25.89 -26.46 -19.38
C PRO A 326 26.74 -27.20 -18.35
N LEU A 327 27.93 -27.70 -18.73
CA LEU A 327 28.76 -28.53 -17.87
C LEU A 327 29.09 -27.91 -16.50
N GLY A 328 29.29 -26.60 -16.42
CA GLY A 328 29.54 -25.89 -15.15
C GLY A 328 28.26 -25.63 -14.33
N ASN A 329 27.15 -25.40 -15.02
CA ASN A 329 25.82 -25.01 -14.48
C ASN A 329 25.90 -23.93 -13.38
N ARG A 330 26.84 -22.98 -13.53
CA ARG A 330 27.19 -21.98 -12.50
C ARG A 330 26.09 -20.94 -12.29
N ASP A 331 25.54 -20.41 -13.40
CA ASP A 331 24.48 -19.39 -13.32
C ASP A 331 23.20 -19.92 -12.67
N PRO A 332 22.61 -21.04 -13.08
CA PRO A 332 21.45 -21.62 -12.38
C PRO A 332 21.72 -21.96 -10.92
N LYS A 333 22.91 -22.49 -10.60
CA LYS A 333 23.31 -22.77 -9.20
C LYS A 333 23.37 -21.48 -8.37
N ALA A 334 23.93 -20.41 -8.93
CA ALA A 334 24.02 -19.11 -8.26
C ALA A 334 22.63 -18.50 -8.03
N ARG A 335 21.75 -18.56 -9.04
CA ARG A 335 20.35 -18.09 -8.93
C ARG A 335 19.58 -18.86 -7.87
N HIS A 336 19.66 -20.18 -7.87
CA HIS A 336 18.98 -21.00 -6.85
C HIS A 336 19.52 -20.77 -5.44
N LYS A 337 20.85 -20.63 -5.29
CA LYS A 337 21.44 -20.28 -3.99
C LYS A 337 20.96 -18.91 -3.51
N ARG A 338 20.90 -17.92 -4.41
CA ARG A 338 20.36 -16.59 -4.09
C ARG A 338 18.92 -16.69 -3.63
N ALA A 339 18.03 -17.32 -4.41
CA ALA A 339 16.62 -17.48 -4.06
C ALA A 339 16.44 -18.17 -2.69
N SER A 340 17.24 -19.21 -2.42
CA SER A 340 17.18 -19.90 -1.11
C SER A 340 17.63 -19.01 0.05
N LEU A 341 18.62 -18.13 -0.15
CA LEU A 341 19.07 -17.17 0.85
C LEU A 341 18.06 -16.02 1.03
N SER A 342 17.45 -15.53 -0.06
CA SER A 342 16.37 -14.53 0.00
C SER A 342 15.17 -15.06 0.77
N LEU A 343 14.77 -16.30 0.54
CA LEU A 343 13.70 -16.94 1.32
C LEU A 343 14.04 -17.03 2.82
N LEU A 344 15.27 -17.42 3.15
CA LEU A 344 15.70 -17.43 4.55
C LEU A 344 15.64 -16.02 5.15
N GLN A 345 16.16 -15.02 4.43
CA GLN A 345 16.11 -13.61 4.84
C GLN A 345 14.67 -13.13 5.06
N ALA A 346 13.74 -13.46 4.14
CA ALA A 346 12.34 -13.07 4.27
C ALA A 346 11.67 -13.70 5.51
N ARG A 347 11.99 -14.96 5.82
CA ARG A 347 11.48 -15.66 7.01
C ARG A 347 12.00 -15.06 8.31
N GLU A 348 13.28 -14.74 8.37
CA GLU A 348 13.88 -14.07 9.54
C GLU A 348 13.32 -12.65 9.70
N ALA A 349 13.12 -11.92 8.59
CA ALA A 349 12.50 -10.60 8.63
C ALA A 349 11.05 -10.67 9.14
N LEU A 350 10.27 -11.68 8.73
CA LEU A 350 8.92 -11.92 9.22
C LEU A 350 8.90 -12.23 10.72
N ALA A 351 9.82 -13.07 11.19
CA ALA A 351 9.94 -13.39 12.62
C ALA A 351 10.29 -12.13 13.45
N ASN A 352 11.25 -11.34 12.98
CA ASN A 352 11.61 -10.07 13.62
C ASN A 352 10.44 -9.09 13.62
N LEU A 353 9.73 -8.93 12.49
CA LEU A 353 8.57 -8.05 12.42
C LEU A 353 7.46 -8.49 13.39
N SER A 354 7.24 -9.79 13.54
CA SER A 354 6.26 -10.33 14.51
C SER A 354 6.62 -9.94 15.95
N GLN A 355 7.90 -9.93 16.31
CA GLN A 355 8.35 -9.47 17.63
C GLN A 355 8.16 -7.95 17.80
N LEU A 356 8.47 -7.16 16.76
CA LEU A 356 8.26 -5.71 16.79
C LEU A 356 6.77 -5.36 16.91
N VAL A 357 5.90 -6.06 16.20
CA VAL A 357 4.44 -5.91 16.31
C VAL A 357 3.97 -6.15 17.75
N ALA A 358 4.46 -7.21 18.39
CA ALA A 358 4.11 -7.48 19.79
C ALA A 358 4.62 -6.39 20.74
N LEU A 359 5.82 -5.86 20.51
CA LEU A 359 6.39 -4.75 21.27
C LEU A 359 5.58 -3.46 21.09
N ASP A 360 5.24 -3.10 19.83
CA ASP A 360 4.46 -1.91 19.51
C ASP A 360 3.11 -1.90 20.26
N VAL A 361 2.39 -3.03 20.22
CA VAL A 361 1.09 -3.18 20.89
C VAL A 361 1.24 -3.10 22.41
N GLN A 362 2.24 -3.78 23.00
CA GLN A 362 2.50 -3.70 24.43
C GLN A 362 2.84 -2.28 24.87
N SER A 363 3.66 -1.56 24.09
CA SER A 363 4.00 -0.17 24.36
C SER A 363 2.77 0.74 24.32
N ALA A 364 1.94 0.61 23.28
CA ALA A 364 0.71 1.39 23.14
C ALA A 364 -0.31 1.09 24.26
N TYR A 365 -0.37 -0.17 24.69
CA TYR A 365 -1.20 -0.56 25.83
C TYR A 365 -0.76 0.13 27.14
N ILE A 366 0.55 0.15 27.42
CA ILE A 366 1.11 0.85 28.58
C ILE A 366 0.86 2.37 28.51
N GLU A 367 1.02 2.95 27.30
CA GLU A 367 0.73 4.38 27.08
C GLU A 367 -0.74 4.70 27.38
N LEU A 368 -1.66 3.86 26.90
CA LEU A 368 -3.09 4.04 27.14
C LEU A 368 -3.46 3.91 28.65
N ASP A 369 -2.94 2.89 29.34
CA ASP A 369 -3.14 2.72 30.78
C ASP A 369 -2.60 3.91 31.57
N THR A 370 -1.40 4.38 31.24
CA THR A 370 -0.78 5.57 31.84
C THR A 370 -1.62 6.82 31.60
N ALA A 371 -2.12 7.02 30.37
CA ALA A 371 -2.96 8.14 30.01
C ALA A 371 -4.28 8.14 30.80
N GLN A 372 -4.91 6.97 31.00
CA GLN A 372 -6.10 6.83 31.83
C GLN A 372 -5.85 7.25 33.31
N GLN A 373 -4.74 6.82 33.89
CA GLN A 373 -4.36 7.21 35.24
C GLN A 373 -4.13 8.73 35.37
N GLN A 374 -3.57 9.37 34.32
CA GLN A 374 -3.35 10.81 34.29
C GLN A 374 -4.64 11.63 34.28
N ILE A 375 -5.76 11.14 33.74
CA ILE A 375 -7.04 11.83 33.81
C ILE A 375 -7.45 12.02 35.27
N HIS A 376 -7.37 10.98 36.07
CA HIS A 376 -7.74 11.06 37.52
C HIS A 376 -6.84 12.03 38.27
N ALA A 377 -5.53 11.98 38.03
CA ALA A 377 -4.56 12.86 38.67
C ALA A 377 -4.75 14.33 38.27
N SER A 378 -4.95 14.61 36.99
CA SER A 378 -5.17 15.98 36.49
C SER A 378 -6.50 16.58 36.97
N SER A 379 -7.56 15.78 37.03
CA SER A 379 -8.85 16.19 37.54
C SER A 379 -8.78 16.55 39.05
N ALA A 380 -8.08 15.74 39.85
CA ALA A 380 -7.83 16.05 41.26
C ALA A 380 -7.04 17.36 41.41
N THR A 381 -5.98 17.55 40.61
CA THR A 381 -5.17 18.78 40.63
C THR A 381 -6.02 20.00 40.29
N ARG A 382 -6.84 19.94 39.22
CA ARG A 382 -7.73 21.05 38.85
C ARG A 382 -8.69 21.43 39.98
N LYS A 383 -9.30 20.46 40.65
CA LYS A 383 -10.21 20.73 41.80
C LYS A 383 -9.52 21.46 42.95
N LEU A 384 -8.27 21.08 43.27
CA LEU A 384 -7.48 21.73 44.30
C LEU A 384 -7.04 23.15 43.88
N GLU A 385 -6.67 23.36 42.62
CA GLU A 385 -6.33 24.70 42.12
C GLU A 385 -7.56 25.63 42.06
N GLU A 386 -8.76 25.13 41.80
CA GLU A 386 -10.01 25.89 41.91
C GLU A 386 -10.24 26.38 43.36
N GLU A 387 -10.05 25.49 44.32
CA GLU A 387 -10.17 25.82 45.73
C GLU A 387 -9.11 26.86 46.18
N LYS A 388 -7.87 26.69 45.73
CA LYS A 388 -6.78 27.64 45.98
C LYS A 388 -7.09 29.04 45.43
N VAL A 389 -7.63 29.15 44.22
CA VAL A 389 -8.08 30.44 43.67
C VAL A 389 -9.18 31.04 44.50
N ARG A 390 -10.15 30.25 44.98
CA ARG A 390 -11.24 30.71 45.87
C ARG A 390 -10.67 31.29 47.15
N ILE A 391 -9.75 30.57 47.80
CA ILE A 391 -9.13 31.00 49.06
C ILE A 391 -8.32 32.29 48.87
N GLU A 392 -7.48 32.38 47.82
CA GLU A 392 -6.63 33.55 47.59
C GLU A 392 -7.45 34.80 47.23
N ARG A 393 -8.59 34.67 46.55
CA ARG A 393 -9.53 35.78 46.29
C ARG A 393 -10.16 36.31 47.59
N GLU A 394 -10.61 35.42 48.50
CA GLU A 394 -11.17 35.85 49.79
C GLU A 394 -10.10 36.54 50.67
N ARG A 395 -8.87 36.02 50.69
CA ARG A 395 -7.74 36.66 51.40
C ARG A 395 -7.44 38.03 50.81
N PHE A 396 -7.49 38.18 49.51
CA PHE A 396 -7.27 39.48 48.84
C PHE A 396 -8.35 40.50 49.23
N ARG A 397 -9.63 40.12 49.25
CA ARG A 397 -10.73 40.99 49.64
C ARG A 397 -10.60 41.54 51.07
N VAL A 398 -10.04 40.73 51.96
CA VAL A 398 -9.83 41.15 53.36
C VAL A 398 -8.42 41.76 53.61
N GLY A 399 -7.67 42.03 52.54
CA GLY A 399 -6.33 42.67 52.59
C GLY A 399 -5.21 41.77 53.12
N ARG A 400 -5.39 40.44 53.08
CA ARG A 400 -4.41 39.45 53.56
C ARG A 400 -3.68 38.71 52.42
N SER A 401 -3.85 39.15 51.18
CA SER A 401 -3.16 38.66 49.99
C SER A 401 -2.89 39.83 49.03
N THR A 402 -2.08 39.61 47.99
CA THR A 402 -1.74 40.58 46.96
C THR A 402 -2.40 40.20 45.63
N SER A 403 -2.56 41.19 44.72
CA SER A 403 -3.05 40.93 43.35
C SER A 403 -2.14 39.93 42.62
N PHE A 404 -0.83 39.93 42.90
CA PHE A 404 0.13 38.99 42.35
C PHE A 404 -0.16 37.54 42.74
N LEU A 405 -0.46 37.24 44.01
CA LEU A 405 -0.78 35.90 44.49
C LEU A 405 -2.10 35.39 43.92
N VAL A 406 -3.11 36.26 43.79
CA VAL A 406 -4.36 35.92 43.10
C VAL A 406 -4.12 35.59 41.63
N ALA A 407 -3.33 36.43 40.94
CA ALA A 407 -2.96 36.21 39.54
C ALA A 407 -2.16 34.91 39.36
N GLN A 408 -1.25 34.60 40.28
CA GLN A 408 -0.50 33.33 40.27
C GLN A 408 -1.43 32.12 40.41
N ALA A 409 -2.33 32.14 41.41
CA ALA A 409 -3.31 31.06 41.61
C ALA A 409 -4.22 30.89 40.36
N GLN A 410 -4.62 31.99 39.72
CA GLN A 410 -5.38 31.95 38.48
C GLN A 410 -4.57 31.35 37.30
N ARG A 411 -3.27 31.65 37.18
CA ARG A 411 -2.38 31.01 36.17
C ARG A 411 -2.29 29.52 36.40
N ASP A 412 -2.08 29.08 37.62
CA ASP A 412 -2.00 27.68 38.02
C ASP A 412 -3.30 26.94 37.64
N LEU A 413 -4.46 27.55 37.93
CA LEU A 413 -5.77 26.99 37.54
C LEU A 413 -5.96 26.90 36.04
N VAL A 414 -5.63 27.93 35.26
CA VAL A 414 -5.70 27.89 33.79
C VAL A 414 -4.85 26.74 33.26
N ARG A 415 -3.61 26.62 33.78
CA ARG A 415 -2.71 25.53 33.38
C ARG A 415 -3.29 24.15 33.74
N SER A 416 -3.85 23.98 34.93
CA SER A 416 -4.44 22.70 35.36
C SER A 416 -5.66 22.31 34.53
N ARG A 417 -6.51 23.27 34.15
CA ARG A 417 -7.65 23.06 33.26
C ARG A 417 -7.21 22.60 31.86
N ILE A 418 -6.16 23.21 31.30
CA ILE A 418 -5.59 22.80 30.01
C ILE A 418 -5.02 21.40 30.12
N LEU A 419 -4.28 21.08 31.19
CA LEU A 419 -3.70 19.75 31.40
C LEU A 419 -4.77 18.66 31.56
N GLU A 420 -5.89 18.94 32.25
CA GLU A 420 -7.00 17.97 32.35
C GLU A 420 -7.62 17.65 30.99
N ILE A 421 -7.92 18.68 30.19
CA ILE A 421 -8.47 18.44 28.82
C ILE A 421 -7.46 17.72 27.94
N ARG A 422 -6.18 18.08 28.01
CA ARG A 422 -5.12 17.40 27.29
C ARG A 422 -5.00 15.93 27.70
N ALA A 423 -5.12 15.61 29.00
CA ALA A 423 -5.11 14.22 29.45
C ALA A 423 -6.25 13.40 28.83
N VAL A 424 -7.45 13.98 28.72
CA VAL A 424 -8.58 13.33 28.03
C VAL A 424 -8.28 13.08 26.57
N VAL A 425 -7.77 14.08 25.86
CA VAL A 425 -7.41 13.94 24.43
C VAL A 425 -6.30 12.91 24.23
N THR A 426 -5.28 12.91 25.10
CA THR A 426 -4.21 11.89 25.05
C THR A 426 -4.73 10.46 25.19
N VAL A 427 -5.76 10.22 26.01
CA VAL A 427 -6.41 8.89 26.09
C VAL A 427 -7.09 8.53 24.78
N LEU A 428 -7.81 9.46 24.16
CA LEU A 428 -8.49 9.23 22.87
C LEU A 428 -7.47 8.93 21.76
N GLU A 429 -6.39 9.69 21.70
CA GLU A 429 -5.29 9.47 20.74
C GLU A 429 -4.55 8.14 20.98
N ALA A 430 -4.27 7.79 22.24
CA ALA A 430 -3.65 6.53 22.61
C ALA A 430 -4.53 5.33 22.22
N LEU A 431 -5.85 5.46 22.36
CA LEU A 431 -6.81 4.44 21.94
C LEU A 431 -6.81 4.25 20.41
N VAL A 432 -6.84 5.35 19.66
CA VAL A 432 -6.74 5.33 18.19
C VAL A 432 -5.43 4.67 17.77
N ASN A 433 -4.32 5.01 18.43
CA ASN A 433 -3.01 4.44 18.15
C ASN A 433 -2.96 2.93 18.43
N LEU A 434 -3.53 2.47 19.56
CA LEU A 434 -3.62 1.05 19.89
C LEU A 434 -4.39 0.30 18.79
N TYR A 435 -5.58 0.78 18.40
CA TYR A 435 -6.40 0.13 17.37
C TYR A 435 -5.74 0.13 15.98
N ARG A 436 -5.00 1.20 15.65
CA ARG A 436 -4.18 1.24 14.43
C ARG A 436 -3.04 0.23 14.48
N LEU A 437 -2.36 0.07 15.62
CA LEU A 437 -1.28 -0.90 15.80
C LEU A 437 -1.78 -2.35 15.85
N GLU A 438 -3.03 -2.57 16.20
CA GLU A 438 -3.72 -3.84 16.03
C GLU A 438 -4.12 -4.14 14.58
N GLY A 439 -4.22 -3.12 13.73
CA GLY A 439 -4.83 -3.22 12.41
C GLY A 439 -6.34 -3.44 12.45
N SER A 440 -7.01 -2.96 13.51
CA SER A 440 -8.46 -3.14 13.76
C SER A 440 -9.25 -1.83 13.68
N LEU A 441 -8.59 -0.70 13.42
CA LEU A 441 -9.20 0.63 13.48
C LEU A 441 -10.37 0.79 12.51
N LEU A 442 -10.24 0.30 11.27
CA LEU A 442 -11.29 0.43 10.26
C LEU A 442 -12.54 -0.38 10.63
N GLU A 443 -12.36 -1.59 11.12
CA GLU A 443 -13.46 -2.48 11.53
C GLU A 443 -14.26 -1.90 12.71
N ARG A 444 -13.58 -1.23 13.64
CA ARG A 444 -14.24 -0.54 14.78
C ARG A 444 -15.12 0.62 14.31
N TRP A 445 -14.76 1.25 13.20
CA TRP A 445 -15.61 2.25 12.53
C TRP A 445 -16.63 1.65 11.55
N GLY A 446 -16.75 0.32 11.48
CA GLY A 446 -17.66 -0.38 10.57
C GLY A 446 -17.26 -0.27 9.09
N ILE A 447 -15.99 0.07 8.83
CA ILE A 447 -15.45 0.18 7.47
C ILE A 447 -14.90 -1.19 7.08
N ARG A 448 -15.45 -1.77 6.01
CA ARG A 448 -14.94 -3.04 5.46
C ARG A 448 -13.68 -2.76 4.64
N ALA A 449 -12.61 -3.44 4.98
CA ALA A 449 -11.33 -3.38 4.27
C ALA A 449 -10.86 -4.79 3.91
N TYR A 450 -9.98 -4.90 2.93
CA TYR A 450 -9.38 -6.17 2.50
C TYR A 450 -8.70 -6.89 3.69
N GLY A 451 -8.91 -8.18 3.81
CA GLY A 451 -8.32 -8.99 4.90
C GLY A 451 -8.97 -8.81 6.28
N ALA A 452 -10.20 -8.27 6.35
CA ALA A 452 -10.88 -7.94 7.61
C ALA A 452 -11.48 -9.14 8.36
N GLY A 453 -11.65 -10.31 7.71
CA GLY A 453 -12.32 -11.47 8.31
C GLY A 453 -11.52 -12.77 8.24
N PRO A 454 -11.82 -13.74 9.13
CA PRO A 454 -11.23 -15.09 9.05
C PRO A 454 -11.67 -15.85 7.78
N ASP A 455 -12.77 -15.43 7.15
CA ASP A 455 -13.35 -16.01 5.93
C ASP A 455 -13.09 -15.15 4.68
N ASP A 456 -12.23 -14.13 4.78
CA ASP A 456 -11.89 -13.29 3.64
C ASP A 456 -10.98 -14.09 2.69
N PRO A 457 -11.38 -14.29 1.41
CA PRO A 457 -10.65 -15.11 0.43
C PRO A 457 -9.23 -14.66 0.15
N GLY A 458 -8.79 -13.54 0.71
CA GLY A 458 -7.39 -13.09 0.68
C GLY A 458 -6.39 -14.04 1.35
N PHE A 459 -6.83 -15.05 2.10
CA PHE A 459 -5.98 -16.06 2.73
C PHE A 459 -6.08 -17.45 2.13
N ASP A 460 -7.19 -17.79 1.47
CA ASP A 460 -7.27 -19.02 0.70
C ASP A 460 -6.95 -18.70 -0.76
N VAL A 461 -5.74 -19.03 -1.16
CA VAL A 461 -5.40 -19.16 -2.57
C VAL A 461 -6.46 -20.05 -3.17
N LYS A 462 -7.33 -19.49 -4.04
CA LYS A 462 -8.27 -20.28 -4.84
C LYS A 462 -7.54 -21.45 -5.42
N LYS A 463 -7.62 -22.58 -4.75
CA LYS A 463 -7.31 -23.88 -5.31
C LYS A 463 -8.41 -24.12 -6.34
N ASP A 464 -7.99 -24.29 -7.57
CA ASP A 464 -8.79 -24.91 -8.62
C ASP A 464 -9.90 -24.11 -9.32
N GLU A 465 -9.64 -22.89 -9.82
CA GLU A 465 -10.42 -22.39 -10.96
C GLU A 465 -9.55 -21.53 -11.87
N LEU A 466 -8.80 -22.18 -12.74
CA LEU A 466 -8.31 -21.58 -13.97
C LEU A 466 -8.67 -22.54 -15.13
N PRO A 467 -9.24 -22.02 -16.25
CA PRO A 467 -9.66 -22.78 -17.41
C PRO A 467 -8.52 -23.52 -18.11
#